data_ef78d28e9ecac265bc6a9f25477e1ea5
#
_entry.id   ef78d28e9ecac265bc6a9f25477e1ea5
#
_cell.length_a   1.000
_cell.length_b   1.000
_cell.length_c   1.000
_cell.angle_alpha   90.00
_cell.angle_beta   90.00
_cell.angle_gamma   90.00
#
_symmetry.space_group_name_H-M   'P 1'
#
loop_
_entity.id
_entity.type
_entity.pdbx_description
1 polymer ?
#
loop_
_entity_poly.entity_id
_entity_poly.type
_entity_poly.pdbx_seq_one_letter_code
_entity_poly.pdbx_strand_id
1 'polypeptide(L)'
;DDAGDDYARNVMALKAVIPADLGPGEIDARIGSTWIPSRDYAAFLDHLLECEGCTVEFSAEAGAWNIDVPWQGERSVASTQTYGTGRMTAGELFVVTLNQMVPTIRDRDPVTDRYFVNTEETIAAREKQQALKEAFRSWVFADPERCERLVRMYNDQFNAVRLREFDGSRLSLPGFSEVYNLHRHQKDAIWRIVSGGVNTLLAHVVGAGKTLTMIC
;
A
#
# COMPACT_ATOMS: atom_id res chain seq x y z
N ASP A 1 37.11 26.14 -0.44
CA ASP A 1 35.79 26.72 -0.15
C ASP A 1 35.06 27.27 -1.39
N ASP A 2 35.74 27.51 -2.53
CA ASP A 2 35.11 27.96 -3.77
C ASP A 2 34.19 26.91 -4.43
N ALA A 3 34.36 25.62 -4.15
CA ALA A 3 33.52 24.55 -4.72
C ALA A 3 32.07 24.58 -4.21
N GLY A 4 31.79 25.24 -3.11
CA GLY A 4 30.45 25.33 -2.52
C GLY A 4 29.47 26.20 -3.31
N ASP A 5 29.97 27.27 -3.91
CA ASP A 5 29.14 28.24 -4.65
C ASP A 5 28.75 27.74 -6.05
N ASP A 6 29.64 26.98 -6.71
CA ASP A 6 29.38 26.44 -8.04
C ASP A 6 28.20 25.42 -8.06
N TYR A 7 27.95 24.75 -6.91
CA TYR A 7 26.84 23.80 -6.79
C TYR A 7 25.58 24.39 -6.17
N ALA A 8 25.65 25.60 -5.61
CA ALA A 8 24.51 26.23 -4.92
C ALA A 8 23.25 26.30 -5.81
N ARG A 9 23.45 26.66 -7.10
CA ARG A 9 22.37 26.72 -8.09
C ARG A 9 21.74 25.34 -8.36
N ASN A 10 22.56 24.30 -8.44
CA ASN A 10 22.08 22.93 -8.66
C ASN A 10 21.35 22.41 -7.41
N VAL A 11 21.86 22.71 -6.23
CA VAL A 11 21.20 22.36 -4.95
C VAL A 11 19.86 23.05 -4.82
N MET A 12 19.77 24.35 -5.17
CA MET A 12 18.50 25.06 -5.17
C MET A 12 17.50 24.50 -6.17
N ALA A 13 17.95 24.16 -7.38
CA ALA A 13 17.11 23.55 -8.40
C ALA A 13 16.62 22.16 -7.97
N LEU A 14 17.48 21.36 -7.35
CA LEU A 14 17.08 20.05 -6.79
C LEU A 14 16.10 20.19 -5.64
N LYS A 15 16.34 21.11 -4.71
CA LYS A 15 15.40 21.40 -3.62
C LYS A 15 14.03 21.83 -4.11
N ALA A 16 13.96 22.59 -5.19
CA ALA A 16 12.70 23.06 -5.79
C ALA A 16 11.84 21.93 -6.42
N VAL A 17 12.45 20.79 -6.74
CA VAL A 17 11.74 19.64 -7.32
C VAL A 17 11.43 18.53 -6.31
N ILE A 18 11.97 18.60 -5.08
CA ILE A 18 11.62 17.67 -4.00
C ILE A 18 10.15 17.87 -3.65
N PRO A 19 9.32 16.81 -3.65
CA PRO A 19 7.95 16.91 -3.19
C PRO A 19 7.88 17.36 -1.73
N ALA A 20 6.84 18.09 -1.35
CA ALA A 20 6.57 18.37 0.06
C ALA A 20 6.32 17.04 0.81
N ASP A 21 6.81 16.95 2.04
CA ASP A 21 6.56 15.78 2.87
C ASP A 21 5.06 15.60 3.12
N LEU A 22 4.59 14.37 2.97
CA LEU A 22 3.23 13.98 3.30
C LEU A 22 3.08 13.87 4.82
N GLY A 23 2.01 14.42 5.34
CA GLY A 23 1.66 14.29 6.76
C GLY A 23 1.00 12.94 7.09
N PRO A 24 0.87 12.59 8.39
CA PRO A 24 0.29 11.31 8.81
C PRO A 24 -1.15 11.10 8.32
N GLY A 25 -1.93 12.16 8.11
CA GLY A 25 -3.29 12.09 7.56
C GLY A 25 -3.37 11.82 6.07
N GLU A 26 -2.26 11.97 5.34
CA GLU A 26 -2.16 11.76 3.89
C GLU A 26 -1.54 10.40 3.56
N ILE A 27 -0.90 9.75 4.55
CA ILE A 27 -0.25 8.45 4.39
C ILE A 27 -1.26 7.33 4.70
N ASP A 28 -1.51 6.48 3.71
CA ASP A 28 -2.39 5.31 3.88
C ASP A 28 -1.62 4.15 4.53
N ALA A 29 -1.68 4.10 5.86
CA ALA A 29 -1.10 3.01 6.65
C ALA A 29 -2.15 1.91 6.88
N ARG A 30 -2.03 0.80 6.14
CA ARG A 30 -2.93 -0.36 6.24
C ARG A 30 -2.22 -1.54 6.88
N ILE A 31 -2.98 -2.38 7.59
CA ILE A 31 -2.49 -3.69 8.02
C ILE A 31 -2.07 -4.50 6.78
N GLY A 32 -0.86 -5.06 6.81
CA GLY A 32 -0.27 -5.83 5.71
C GLY A 32 0.53 -5.00 4.71
N SER A 33 0.69 -3.70 4.93
CA SER A 33 1.62 -2.88 4.14
C SER A 33 3.07 -3.30 4.46
N THR A 34 3.82 -3.69 3.44
CA THR A 34 5.19 -4.20 3.60
C THR A 34 6.22 -3.14 3.99
N TRP A 35 5.87 -1.85 3.84
CA TRP A 35 6.73 -0.75 4.27
C TRP A 35 6.69 -0.50 5.78
N ILE A 36 5.63 -0.95 6.48
CA ILE A 36 5.52 -0.85 7.94
C ILE A 36 6.35 -1.98 8.55
N PRO A 37 7.32 -1.68 9.43
CA PRO A 37 8.15 -2.70 10.06
C PRO A 37 7.33 -3.72 10.87
N SER A 38 7.75 -4.97 10.85
CA SER A 38 7.14 -6.08 11.62
C SER A 38 7.01 -5.77 13.10
N ARG A 39 7.99 -5.06 13.68
CA ARG A 39 7.98 -4.63 15.08
C ARG A 39 6.80 -3.74 15.44
N ASP A 40 6.31 -2.93 14.48
CA ASP A 40 5.18 -2.05 14.72
C ASP A 40 3.85 -2.82 14.71
N TYR A 41 3.77 -3.87 13.91
CA TYR A 41 2.65 -4.81 13.96
C TYR A 41 2.65 -5.63 15.25
N ALA A 42 3.83 -6.08 15.72
CA ALA A 42 3.97 -6.77 16.99
C ALA A 42 3.57 -5.87 18.17
N ALA A 43 4.07 -4.63 18.20
CA ALA A 43 3.69 -3.65 19.21
C ALA A 43 2.18 -3.30 19.20
N PHE A 44 1.56 -3.30 18.01
CA PHE A 44 0.11 -3.15 17.92
C PHE A 44 -0.65 -4.34 18.53
N LEU A 45 -0.19 -5.56 18.26
CA LEU A 45 -0.80 -6.76 18.86
C LEU A 45 -0.62 -6.77 20.37
N ASP A 46 0.56 -6.46 20.90
CA ASP A 46 0.81 -6.36 22.33
C ASP A 46 -0.15 -5.34 22.98
N HIS A 47 -0.30 -4.17 22.34
CA HIS A 47 -1.25 -3.16 22.81
C HIS A 47 -2.71 -3.61 22.74
N LEU A 48 -3.12 -4.25 21.63
CA LEU A 48 -4.50 -4.67 21.40
C LEU A 48 -4.94 -5.79 22.34
N LEU A 49 -4.04 -6.75 22.60
CA LEU A 49 -4.30 -7.95 23.37
C LEU A 49 -3.92 -7.81 24.86
N GLU A 50 -3.37 -6.65 25.24
CA GLU A 50 -2.89 -6.35 26.60
C GLU A 50 -1.88 -7.41 27.08
N CYS A 51 -0.95 -7.81 26.20
CA CYS A 51 0.10 -8.79 26.48
C CYS A 51 1.45 -8.26 25.99
N GLU A 52 2.51 -9.02 26.24
CA GLU A 52 3.86 -8.72 25.78
C GLU A 52 4.45 -9.94 25.08
N GLY A 53 5.23 -9.70 24.03
CA GLY A 53 6.00 -10.73 23.34
C GLY A 53 5.33 -11.31 22.10
N CYS A 54 4.34 -10.62 21.52
CA CYS A 54 3.86 -10.96 20.19
C CYS A 54 4.98 -10.79 19.17
N THR A 55 5.08 -11.68 18.20
CA THR A 55 5.99 -11.56 17.08
C THR A 55 5.24 -11.57 15.77
N VAL A 56 5.75 -10.80 14.81
CA VAL A 56 5.20 -10.70 13.45
C VAL A 56 6.35 -10.78 12.48
N GLU A 57 6.28 -11.72 11.55
CA GLU A 57 7.34 -11.95 10.57
C GLU A 57 6.75 -12.06 9.16
N PHE A 58 7.47 -11.45 8.21
CA PHE A 58 7.15 -11.60 6.79
C PHE A 58 8.12 -12.61 6.16
N SER A 59 7.59 -13.73 5.67
CA SER A 59 8.36 -14.67 4.89
C SER A 59 8.39 -14.26 3.43
N ALA A 60 9.54 -13.80 2.95
CA ALA A 60 9.70 -13.42 1.55
C ALA A 60 9.55 -14.62 0.59
N GLU A 61 9.94 -15.83 1.05
CA GLU A 61 9.82 -17.07 0.26
C GLU A 61 8.35 -17.47 0.06
N ALA A 62 7.56 -17.39 1.14
CA ALA A 62 6.14 -17.72 1.09
C ALA A 62 5.27 -16.54 0.59
N GLY A 63 5.81 -15.31 0.59
CA GLY A 63 5.07 -14.09 0.30
C GLY A 63 3.95 -13.85 1.33
N ALA A 64 4.12 -14.31 2.56
CA ALA A 64 3.08 -14.33 3.57
C ALA A 64 3.59 -13.86 4.95
N TRP A 65 2.68 -13.26 5.69
CA TRP A 65 2.89 -12.89 7.08
C TRP A 65 2.52 -14.03 8.02
N ASN A 66 3.33 -14.22 9.05
CA ASN A 66 3.08 -15.11 10.17
C ASN A 66 3.14 -14.31 11.47
N ILE A 67 2.42 -14.76 12.47
CA ILE A 67 2.48 -14.20 13.83
C ILE A 67 2.63 -15.32 14.85
N ASP A 68 3.19 -14.98 15.97
CA ASP A 68 3.12 -15.76 17.20
C ASP A 68 2.58 -14.87 18.32
N VAL A 69 1.53 -15.33 18.96
CA VAL A 69 0.86 -14.62 20.07
C VAL A 69 1.03 -15.43 21.32
N PRO A 70 1.56 -14.86 22.42
CA PRO A 70 1.65 -15.55 23.70
C PRO A 70 0.29 -16.05 24.17
N TRP A 71 0.28 -17.20 24.83
CA TRP A 71 -0.93 -17.86 25.34
C TRP A 71 -1.87 -16.94 26.14
N GLN A 72 -1.32 -16.00 26.90
CA GLN A 72 -2.09 -15.02 27.67
C GLN A 72 -2.86 -14.07 26.74
N GLY A 73 -2.24 -13.61 25.67
CA GLY A 73 -2.86 -12.76 24.66
C GLY A 73 -3.96 -13.49 23.88
N GLU A 74 -3.72 -14.75 23.47
CA GLU A 74 -4.72 -15.53 22.73
C GLU A 74 -6.01 -15.75 23.50
N ARG A 75 -5.95 -15.89 24.82
CA ARG A 75 -7.10 -16.10 25.70
C ARG A 75 -7.68 -14.84 26.32
N SER A 76 -7.14 -13.68 26.00
CA SER A 76 -7.67 -12.42 26.48
C SER A 76 -9.11 -12.19 25.99
N VAL A 77 -9.87 -11.39 26.74
CA VAL A 77 -11.21 -10.96 26.32
C VAL A 77 -11.11 -10.17 25.02
N ALA A 78 -10.05 -9.39 24.86
CA ALA A 78 -9.77 -8.67 23.63
C ALA A 78 -9.65 -9.62 22.44
N SER A 79 -8.92 -10.75 22.59
CA SER A 79 -8.70 -11.74 21.55
C SER A 79 -9.95 -12.55 21.19
N THR A 80 -10.79 -12.89 22.17
CA THR A 80 -11.90 -13.83 21.98
C THR A 80 -13.26 -13.17 21.78
N GLN A 81 -13.43 -11.92 22.20
CA GLN A 81 -14.73 -11.24 22.18
C GLN A 81 -14.68 -9.87 21.50
N THR A 82 -13.71 -9.01 21.87
CA THR A 82 -13.69 -7.63 21.36
C THR A 82 -13.26 -7.60 19.90
N TYR A 83 -12.13 -8.23 19.56
CA TYR A 83 -11.54 -8.24 18.22
C TYR A 83 -11.53 -9.63 17.57
N GLY A 84 -12.04 -10.64 18.27
CA GLY A 84 -12.24 -11.99 17.76
C GLY A 84 -13.69 -12.45 17.92
N THR A 85 -13.92 -13.68 17.52
CA THR A 85 -15.18 -14.41 17.65
C THR A 85 -14.92 -15.74 18.39
N GLY A 86 -15.98 -16.48 18.73
CA GLY A 86 -15.84 -17.84 19.26
C GLY A 86 -15.20 -18.83 18.29
N ARG A 87 -15.05 -18.47 17.01
CA ARG A 87 -14.52 -19.34 15.94
C ARG A 87 -13.18 -18.90 15.40
N MET A 88 -12.82 -17.63 15.54
CA MET A 88 -11.54 -17.06 15.16
C MET A 88 -11.08 -16.05 16.19
N THR A 89 -9.89 -16.22 16.71
CA THR A 89 -9.25 -15.28 17.62
C THR A 89 -8.85 -13.99 16.90
N ALA A 90 -8.56 -12.93 17.64
CA ALA A 90 -8.04 -11.69 17.06
C ALA A 90 -6.70 -11.91 16.34
N GLY A 91 -5.84 -12.80 16.87
CA GLY A 91 -4.58 -13.18 16.21
C GLY A 91 -4.81 -13.83 14.85
N GLU A 92 -5.70 -14.82 14.76
CA GLU A 92 -6.06 -15.46 13.51
C GLU A 92 -6.66 -14.46 12.50
N LEU A 93 -7.55 -13.58 12.94
CA LEU A 93 -8.10 -12.51 12.09
C LEU A 93 -7.04 -11.51 11.65
N PHE A 94 -6.06 -11.25 12.52
CA PHE A 94 -4.95 -10.35 12.18
C PHE A 94 -4.04 -10.95 11.11
N VAL A 95 -3.70 -12.24 11.18
CA VAL A 95 -2.96 -12.95 10.10
C VAL A 95 -3.70 -12.88 8.78
N VAL A 96 -5.00 -13.17 8.79
CA VAL A 96 -5.86 -13.09 7.60
C VAL A 96 -5.82 -11.67 7.01
N THR A 97 -5.82 -10.65 7.89
CA THR A 97 -5.80 -9.24 7.48
C THR A 97 -4.43 -8.81 6.95
N LEU A 98 -3.34 -9.22 7.61
CA LEU A 98 -1.97 -8.99 7.14
C LEU A 98 -1.75 -9.55 5.74
N ASN A 99 -2.30 -10.73 5.46
CA ASN A 99 -2.22 -11.40 4.17
C ASN A 99 -3.28 -10.91 3.16
N GLN A 100 -3.97 -9.80 3.43
CA GLN A 100 -4.99 -9.19 2.55
C GLN A 100 -6.13 -10.16 2.19
N MET A 101 -6.40 -11.13 3.04
CA MET A 101 -7.48 -12.10 2.85
C MET A 101 -8.76 -11.67 3.57
N VAL A 102 -9.88 -12.27 3.18
CA VAL A 102 -11.19 -12.07 3.81
C VAL A 102 -11.55 -13.33 4.58
N PRO A 103 -11.89 -13.23 5.89
CA PRO A 103 -12.26 -14.40 6.68
C PRO A 103 -13.52 -15.06 6.12
N THR A 104 -13.49 -16.40 6.12
CA THR A 104 -14.63 -17.23 5.72
C THR A 104 -14.70 -18.43 6.63
N ILE A 105 -15.75 -18.52 7.43
CA ILE A 105 -15.99 -19.62 8.36
C ILE A 105 -16.77 -20.71 7.65
N ARG A 106 -16.29 -21.95 7.76
CA ARG A 106 -16.93 -23.10 7.16
C ARG A 106 -17.26 -24.14 8.22
N ASP A 107 -18.45 -24.71 8.13
CA ASP A 107 -18.89 -25.83 8.93
C ASP A 107 -18.91 -27.09 8.09
N ARG A 108 -18.74 -28.23 8.74
CA ARG A 108 -18.81 -29.55 8.11
C ARG A 108 -20.18 -30.13 8.37
N ASP A 109 -20.88 -30.50 7.32
CA ASP A 109 -22.13 -31.25 7.43
C ASP A 109 -21.86 -32.67 7.90
N PRO A 110 -22.37 -33.09 9.05
CA PRO A 110 -22.10 -34.42 9.62
C PRO A 110 -22.70 -35.56 8.80
N VAL A 111 -23.66 -35.29 7.91
CA VAL A 111 -24.34 -36.31 7.08
C VAL A 111 -23.67 -36.49 5.73
N THR A 112 -23.36 -35.37 5.07
CA THR A 112 -22.80 -35.40 3.70
C THR A 112 -21.29 -35.27 3.67
N ASP A 113 -20.65 -34.99 4.81
CA ASP A 113 -19.21 -34.77 4.95
C ASP A 113 -18.67 -33.59 4.13
N ARG A 114 -19.55 -32.70 3.66
CA ARG A 114 -19.21 -31.54 2.85
C ARG A 114 -19.08 -30.29 3.70
N TYR A 115 -18.15 -29.42 3.29
CA TYR A 115 -18.01 -28.10 3.91
C TYR A 115 -18.97 -27.11 3.26
N PHE A 116 -19.68 -26.34 4.09
CA PHE A 116 -20.50 -25.22 3.67
C PHE A 116 -20.12 -23.95 4.44
N VAL A 117 -20.36 -22.79 3.83
CA VAL A 117 -20.05 -21.50 4.47
C VAL A 117 -21.11 -21.21 5.53
N ASN A 118 -20.66 -20.99 6.76
CA ASN A 118 -21.50 -20.44 7.81
C ASN A 118 -21.56 -18.93 7.63
N THR A 119 -22.68 -18.44 7.11
CA THR A 119 -22.85 -17.03 6.73
C THR A 119 -22.82 -16.11 7.94
N GLU A 120 -23.48 -16.49 9.03
CA GLU A 120 -23.58 -15.71 10.27
C GLU A 120 -22.21 -15.51 10.91
N GLU A 121 -21.48 -16.60 11.14
CA GLU A 121 -20.12 -16.56 11.70
C GLU A 121 -19.12 -15.84 10.77
N THR A 122 -19.31 -15.96 9.45
CA THR A 122 -18.48 -15.25 8.47
C THR A 122 -18.70 -13.74 8.52
N ILE A 123 -19.95 -13.30 8.68
CA ILE A 123 -20.27 -11.87 8.82
C ILE A 123 -19.67 -11.34 10.12
N ALA A 124 -19.87 -12.05 11.23
CA ALA A 124 -19.28 -11.67 12.52
C ALA A 124 -17.75 -11.55 12.46
N ALA A 125 -17.07 -12.51 11.82
CA ALA A 125 -15.61 -12.44 11.64
C ALA A 125 -15.17 -11.24 10.78
N ARG A 126 -15.93 -10.88 9.74
CA ARG A 126 -15.65 -9.71 8.89
C ARG A 126 -15.85 -8.39 9.62
N GLU A 127 -16.86 -8.30 10.49
CA GLU A 127 -17.07 -7.12 11.35
C GLU A 127 -15.89 -6.94 12.31
N LYS A 128 -15.39 -8.03 12.92
CA LYS A 128 -14.20 -8.00 13.78
C LYS A 128 -12.94 -7.63 12.98
N GLN A 129 -12.79 -8.15 11.77
CA GLN A 129 -11.69 -7.74 10.87
C GLN A 129 -11.74 -6.23 10.59
N GLN A 130 -12.92 -5.68 10.38
CA GLN A 130 -13.07 -4.23 10.16
C GLN A 130 -12.71 -3.43 11.42
N ALA A 131 -13.15 -3.90 12.59
CA ALA A 131 -12.77 -3.28 13.86
C ALA A 131 -11.24 -3.30 14.10
N LEU A 132 -10.55 -4.38 13.75
CA LEU A 132 -9.10 -4.47 13.79
C LEU A 132 -8.43 -3.42 12.88
N LYS A 133 -8.94 -3.25 11.65
CA LYS A 133 -8.41 -2.24 10.70
C LYS A 133 -8.58 -0.82 11.22
N GLU A 134 -9.72 -0.53 11.84
CA GLU A 134 -10.00 0.79 12.42
C GLU A 134 -9.15 1.05 13.67
N ALA A 135 -9.00 0.05 14.54
CA ALA A 135 -8.12 0.15 15.70
C ALA A 135 -6.66 0.42 15.28
N PHE A 136 -6.16 -0.27 14.25
CA PHE A 136 -4.82 -0.04 13.73
C PHE A 136 -4.64 1.37 13.15
N ARG A 137 -5.60 1.84 12.36
CA ARG A 137 -5.56 3.22 11.82
C ARG A 137 -5.48 4.29 12.90
N SER A 138 -6.23 4.10 13.98
CA SER A 138 -6.21 5.03 15.11
C SER A 138 -4.92 4.95 15.90
N TRP A 139 -4.32 3.75 15.99
CA TRP A 139 -3.14 3.49 16.80
C TRP A 139 -1.82 3.86 16.10
N VAL A 140 -1.70 3.61 14.80
CA VAL A 140 -0.42 3.64 14.08
C VAL A 140 0.31 4.98 14.18
N PHE A 141 -0.41 6.09 14.13
CA PHE A 141 0.14 7.44 14.24
C PHE A 141 -0.19 8.15 15.56
N ALA A 142 -0.75 7.45 16.55
CA ALA A 142 -1.12 8.05 17.82
C ALA A 142 0.09 8.41 18.71
N ASP A 143 1.12 7.61 18.66
CA ASP A 143 2.36 7.85 19.38
C ASP A 143 3.29 8.78 18.57
N PRO A 144 3.78 9.91 19.16
CA PRO A 144 4.55 10.90 18.41
C PRO A 144 5.87 10.37 17.82
N GLU A 145 6.61 9.54 18.57
CA GLU A 145 7.89 9.01 18.13
C GLU A 145 7.71 8.01 16.98
N ARG A 146 6.75 7.11 17.11
CA ARG A 146 6.37 6.19 16.04
C ARG A 146 5.85 6.93 14.81
N CYS A 147 5.01 7.94 15.00
CA CYS A 147 4.47 8.78 13.93
C CYS A 147 5.60 9.44 13.14
N GLU A 148 6.50 10.16 13.80
CA GLU A 148 7.62 10.84 13.14
C GLU A 148 8.49 9.85 12.35
N ARG A 149 8.81 8.72 12.94
CA ARG A 149 9.62 7.68 12.32
C ARG A 149 8.94 7.07 11.08
N LEU A 150 7.66 6.72 11.17
CA LEU A 150 6.91 6.11 10.06
C LEU A 150 6.67 7.12 8.94
N VAL A 151 6.33 8.36 9.27
CA VAL A 151 6.15 9.46 8.29
C VAL A 151 7.46 9.70 7.54
N ARG A 152 8.59 9.77 8.24
CA ARG A 152 9.90 9.95 7.60
C ARG A 152 10.25 8.79 6.69
N MET A 153 10.08 7.56 7.18
CA MET A 153 10.32 6.35 6.39
C MET A 153 9.48 6.33 5.11
N TYR A 154 8.19 6.69 5.20
CA TYR A 154 7.31 6.72 4.05
C TYR A 154 7.75 7.77 3.02
N ASN A 155 8.02 8.99 3.47
CA ASN A 155 8.47 10.06 2.58
C ASN A 155 9.78 9.73 1.89
N ASP A 156 10.75 9.16 2.60
CA ASP A 156 12.04 8.76 2.04
C ASP A 156 11.91 7.65 0.97
N GLN A 157 11.00 6.70 1.17
CA GLN A 157 10.84 5.55 0.27
C GLN A 157 9.89 5.82 -0.90
N PHE A 158 8.79 6.53 -0.68
CA PHE A 158 7.69 6.63 -1.64
C PHE A 158 7.42 8.05 -2.13
N ASN A 159 7.82 9.07 -1.38
CA ASN A 159 7.62 10.47 -1.75
C ASN A 159 8.91 11.18 -2.22
N ALA A 160 10.03 10.47 -2.26
CA ALA A 160 11.32 11.00 -2.73
C ALA A 160 11.49 10.91 -4.26
N VAL A 161 10.52 10.34 -4.97
CA VAL A 161 10.60 10.13 -6.42
C VAL A 161 9.59 11.01 -7.12
N ARG A 162 10.07 11.90 -7.98
CA ARG A 162 9.22 12.66 -8.89
C ARG A 162 9.18 11.96 -10.25
N LEU A 163 7.99 11.66 -10.71
CA LEU A 163 7.80 11.08 -12.03
C LEU A 163 8.20 12.10 -13.10
N ARG A 164 8.98 11.66 -14.08
CA ARG A 164 9.33 12.48 -15.23
C ARG A 164 8.08 12.81 -16.03
N GLU A 165 7.87 14.10 -16.24
CA GLU A 165 6.84 14.59 -17.14
C GLU A 165 7.41 14.71 -18.57
N PHE A 166 6.61 14.31 -19.54
CA PHE A 166 7.00 14.35 -20.94
C PHE A 166 6.11 15.37 -21.65
N ASP A 167 6.67 16.53 -21.99
CA ASP A 167 5.99 17.56 -22.74
C ASP A 167 6.28 17.40 -24.24
N GLY A 168 5.30 16.90 -24.97
CA GLY A 168 5.35 16.72 -26.42
C GLY A 168 4.93 17.98 -27.22
N SER A 169 4.79 19.14 -26.59
CA SER A 169 4.35 20.38 -27.27
C SER A 169 5.21 20.77 -28.45
N ARG A 170 6.52 20.48 -28.38
CA ARG A 170 7.52 20.75 -29.39
C ARG A 170 7.80 19.60 -30.36
N LEU A 171 7.00 18.53 -30.27
CA LEU A 171 7.19 17.35 -31.10
C LEU A 171 6.92 17.70 -32.56
N SER A 172 7.91 17.47 -33.41
CA SER A 172 7.80 17.53 -34.86
C SER A 172 7.81 16.11 -35.42
N LEU A 173 6.84 15.81 -36.27
CA LEU A 173 6.67 14.49 -36.89
C LEU A 173 6.82 14.66 -38.43
N PRO A 174 8.03 14.54 -38.96
CA PRO A 174 8.27 14.66 -40.41
C PRO A 174 7.50 13.58 -41.16
N GLY A 175 6.72 14.00 -42.16
CA GLY A 175 5.90 13.08 -42.97
C GLY A 175 4.53 12.74 -42.39
N PHE A 176 4.18 13.28 -41.21
CA PHE A 176 2.81 13.14 -40.67
C PHE A 176 1.85 14.03 -41.45
N SER A 177 0.67 13.53 -41.76
CA SER A 177 -0.34 14.24 -42.53
C SER A 177 -0.88 15.46 -41.79
N GLU A 178 -0.92 16.62 -42.47
CA GLU A 178 -1.44 17.88 -41.94
C GLU A 178 -2.96 17.86 -41.73
N VAL A 179 -3.66 16.86 -42.25
CA VAL A 179 -5.11 16.66 -42.06
C VAL A 179 -5.44 16.27 -40.60
N TYR A 180 -4.50 15.64 -39.89
CA TYR A 180 -4.72 15.18 -38.52
C TYR A 180 -3.98 16.05 -37.50
N ASN A 181 -4.74 16.59 -36.56
CA ASN A 181 -4.16 17.28 -35.40
C ASN A 181 -4.10 16.34 -34.19
N LEU A 182 -2.87 16.08 -33.70
CA LEU A 182 -2.67 15.31 -32.51
C LEU A 182 -3.05 16.12 -31.26
N HIS A 183 -3.81 15.50 -30.38
CA HIS A 183 -4.12 16.05 -29.07
C HIS A 183 -2.86 16.08 -28.19
N ARG A 184 -2.86 16.95 -27.16
CA ARG A 184 -1.73 17.10 -26.25
C ARG A 184 -1.30 15.76 -25.65
N HIS A 185 -2.24 14.98 -25.10
CA HIS A 185 -1.94 13.67 -24.51
C HIS A 185 -1.32 12.67 -25.49
N GLN A 186 -1.63 12.78 -26.78
CA GLN A 186 -1.01 11.95 -27.83
C GLN A 186 0.44 12.38 -28.09
N LYS A 187 0.68 13.69 -28.19
CA LYS A 187 2.04 14.24 -28.36
C LYS A 187 2.93 13.91 -27.16
N ASP A 188 2.41 14.04 -25.93
CA ASP A 188 3.11 13.71 -24.71
C ASP A 188 3.48 12.22 -24.65
N ALA A 189 2.55 11.34 -25.07
CA ALA A 189 2.79 9.91 -25.15
C ALA A 189 3.84 9.54 -26.22
N ILE A 190 3.76 10.11 -27.41
CA ILE A 190 4.77 9.90 -28.46
C ILE A 190 6.14 10.37 -27.97
N TRP A 191 6.21 11.56 -27.37
CA TRP A 191 7.45 12.09 -26.82
C TRP A 191 8.03 11.20 -25.73
N ARG A 192 7.18 10.64 -24.87
CA ARG A 192 7.59 9.67 -23.86
C ARG A 192 8.21 8.41 -24.48
N ILE A 193 7.59 7.86 -25.54
CA ILE A 193 8.07 6.66 -26.23
C ILE A 193 9.44 6.94 -26.87
N VAL A 194 9.54 8.02 -27.64
CA VAL A 194 10.75 8.37 -28.39
C VAL A 194 11.91 8.76 -27.48
N SER A 195 11.64 9.58 -26.44
CA SER A 195 12.70 10.07 -25.55
C SER A 195 13.03 9.14 -24.40
N GLY A 196 12.12 8.20 -24.06
CA GLY A 196 12.29 7.29 -22.93
C GLY A 196 13.20 6.10 -23.24
N GLY A 197 13.27 5.64 -24.48
CA GLY A 197 14.10 4.51 -24.90
C GLY A 197 13.73 3.17 -24.26
N VAL A 198 12.54 3.08 -23.63
CA VAL A 198 12.07 1.88 -22.89
C VAL A 198 10.66 1.52 -23.32
N ASN A 199 10.28 0.28 -23.05
CA ASN A 199 8.91 -0.19 -23.30
C ASN A 199 7.89 0.69 -22.55
N THR A 200 6.86 1.12 -23.27
CA THR A 200 5.84 2.02 -22.73
C THR A 200 4.45 1.39 -22.82
N LEU A 201 3.70 1.43 -21.73
CA LEU A 201 2.29 1.05 -21.70
C LEU A 201 1.43 2.29 -21.96
N LEU A 202 0.65 2.26 -23.05
CA LEU A 202 -0.36 3.28 -23.36
C LEU A 202 -1.69 2.96 -22.70
N ALA A 203 -1.87 3.37 -21.46
CA ALA A 203 -3.08 3.14 -20.64
C ALA A 203 -4.16 4.21 -20.85
N HIS A 204 -4.26 4.80 -22.05
CA HIS A 204 -5.30 5.78 -22.38
C HIS A 204 -6.68 5.12 -22.43
N VAL A 205 -7.71 5.89 -22.11
CA VAL A 205 -9.11 5.43 -22.21
C VAL A 205 -9.50 5.01 -23.61
N VAL A 206 -10.57 4.23 -23.74
CA VAL A 206 -11.10 3.84 -25.06
C VAL A 206 -11.53 5.10 -25.83
N GLY A 207 -11.19 5.15 -27.13
CA GLY A 207 -11.48 6.30 -27.98
C GLY A 207 -10.41 7.42 -27.99
N ALA A 208 -9.40 7.36 -27.12
CA ALA A 208 -8.33 8.39 -27.05
C ALA A 208 -7.33 8.37 -28.22
N GLY A 209 -7.56 7.57 -29.26
CA GLY A 209 -6.71 7.51 -30.45
C GLY A 209 -5.38 6.80 -30.22
N LYS A 210 -5.32 5.75 -29.39
CA LYS A 210 -4.11 4.95 -29.13
C LYS A 210 -3.41 4.47 -30.39
N THR A 211 -4.18 3.97 -31.36
CA THR A 211 -3.66 3.48 -32.64
C THR A 211 -2.91 4.58 -33.40
N LEU A 212 -3.47 5.79 -33.44
CA LEU A 212 -2.80 6.93 -34.07
C LEU A 212 -1.50 7.28 -33.35
N THR A 213 -1.50 7.27 -32.00
CA THR A 213 -0.30 7.49 -31.19
C THR A 213 0.80 6.45 -31.44
N MET A 214 0.43 5.20 -31.74
CA MET A 214 1.41 4.12 -32.01
C MET A 214 1.97 4.15 -33.44
N ILE A 215 1.26 4.75 -34.38
CA ILE A 215 1.67 4.83 -35.78
C ILE A 215 2.64 6.02 -36.00
N CYS A 216 2.50 7.08 -35.20
CA CYS A 216 3.39 8.24 -35.24
C CYS A 216 4.77 7.96 -34.66
#